data_1205db3e025f7780fcb35a187876b111
#
_entry.id   1205db3e025f7780fcb35a187876b111
#
_cell.length_a   1.000
_cell.length_b   1.000
_cell.length_c   1.000
_cell.angle_alpha   90.00
_cell.angle_beta   90.00
_cell.angle_gamma   90.00
#
_symmetry.space_group_name_H-M   'P 1'
#
loop_
_entity.id
_entity.type
_entity.pdbx_description
1 polymer ?
#
loop_
_entity_poly.entity_id
_entity_poly.type
_entity_poly.pdbx_seq_one_letter_code
_entity_poly.pdbx_strand_id
1 'polypeptide(L)'
;MFVIGGNPAEAHPVSLLHLMKAKEQNNAPLIVCDPRFTRTAAHADEYVRFRPGSDVALIWGIMWHIFENKWEDKEFIRQRVYGMDDVRAEVKKWGPEETERVTGVPGSQLKRVAKIMANNRPGTFIW
;
A
#
# COMPACT_ATOMS: atom_id res chain seq x y z
N MET A 1 6.42 -3.82 -4.47
CA MET A 1 5.51 -3.30 -5.52
C MET A 1 4.13 -3.17 -4.92
N PHE A 2 3.42 -2.08 -5.17
CA PHE A 2 2.09 -1.80 -4.61
C PHE A 2 1.15 -1.43 -5.75
N VAL A 3 0.14 -2.27 -6.00
CA VAL A 3 -0.89 -2.06 -7.03
C VAL A 3 -2.20 -1.71 -6.33
N ILE A 4 -2.83 -0.61 -6.71
CA ILE A 4 -4.11 -0.18 -6.16
C ILE A 4 -5.08 0.16 -7.29
N GLY A 5 -6.24 -0.51 -7.33
CA GLY A 5 -7.28 -0.30 -8.35
C GLY A 5 -6.89 -0.69 -9.78
N GLY A 6 -5.64 -1.11 -10.00
CA GLY A 6 -5.14 -1.54 -11.30
C GLY A 6 -5.18 -3.05 -11.49
N ASN A 7 -5.38 -3.51 -12.74
CA ASN A 7 -5.33 -4.92 -13.08
C ASN A 7 -4.39 -5.19 -14.28
N PRO A 8 -3.06 -5.06 -14.07
CA PRO A 8 -2.07 -5.28 -15.12
C PRO A 8 -2.19 -6.62 -15.83
N ALA A 9 -2.61 -7.67 -15.14
CA ALA A 9 -2.77 -9.00 -15.74
C ALA A 9 -3.78 -9.03 -16.90
N GLU A 10 -4.75 -8.11 -16.91
CA GLU A 10 -5.75 -8.00 -17.98
C GLU A 10 -5.51 -6.80 -18.89
N ALA A 11 -5.23 -5.63 -18.30
CA ALA A 11 -5.11 -4.38 -19.04
C ALA A 11 -3.71 -4.15 -19.64
N HIS A 12 -2.66 -4.65 -18.98
CA HIS A 12 -1.26 -4.43 -19.37
C HIS A 12 -0.42 -5.71 -19.16
N PRO A 13 -0.70 -6.81 -19.89
CA PRO A 13 -0.13 -8.12 -19.62
C PRO A 13 1.41 -8.14 -19.73
N VAL A 14 1.98 -7.29 -20.60
CA VAL A 14 3.45 -7.15 -20.68
C VAL A 14 4.03 -6.57 -19.40
N SER A 15 3.37 -5.61 -18.76
CA SER A 15 3.85 -5.08 -17.48
C SER A 15 3.80 -6.11 -16.35
N LEU A 16 2.82 -7.02 -16.37
CA LEU A 16 2.77 -8.11 -15.41
C LEU A 16 4.02 -9.00 -15.48
N LEU A 17 4.56 -9.24 -16.67
CA LEU A 17 5.79 -10.05 -16.82
C LEU A 17 6.97 -9.42 -16.07
N HIS A 18 7.05 -8.08 -16.07
CA HIS A 18 8.10 -7.37 -15.30
C HIS A 18 7.87 -7.49 -13.78
N LEU A 19 6.62 -7.47 -13.32
CA LEU A 19 6.29 -7.69 -11.91
C LEU A 19 6.66 -9.11 -11.47
N MET A 20 6.34 -10.12 -12.28
CA MET A 20 6.70 -11.51 -12.00
C MET A 20 8.21 -11.70 -11.98
N LYS A 21 8.92 -11.12 -12.96
CA LYS A 21 10.38 -11.16 -12.99
C LYS A 21 11.02 -10.50 -11.75
N ALA A 22 10.47 -9.40 -11.28
CA ALA A 22 10.92 -8.75 -10.04
C ALA A 22 10.70 -9.64 -8.81
N LYS A 23 9.59 -10.37 -8.75
CA LYS A 23 9.36 -11.38 -7.69
C LYS A 23 10.39 -12.50 -7.73
N GLU A 24 10.61 -13.08 -8.90
CA GLU A 24 11.52 -14.23 -9.09
C GLU A 24 12.99 -13.85 -8.83
N GLN A 25 13.44 -12.71 -9.34
CA GLN A 25 14.86 -12.34 -9.30
C GLN A 25 15.25 -11.58 -8.03
N ASN A 26 14.34 -10.77 -7.48
CA ASN A 26 14.65 -9.86 -6.38
C ASN A 26 13.85 -10.16 -5.11
N ASN A 27 13.04 -11.21 -5.10
CA ASN A 27 12.09 -11.49 -4.00
C ASN A 27 11.24 -10.26 -3.65
N ALA A 28 10.92 -9.43 -4.65
CA ALA A 28 10.20 -8.18 -4.45
C ALA A 28 8.72 -8.47 -4.13
N PRO A 29 8.22 -8.14 -2.93
CA PRO A 29 6.85 -8.43 -2.56
C PRO A 29 5.87 -7.63 -3.42
N LEU A 30 4.77 -8.29 -3.81
CA LEU A 30 3.66 -7.69 -4.54
C LEU A 30 2.44 -7.56 -3.62
N ILE A 31 2.04 -6.33 -3.34
CA ILE A 31 0.83 -6.00 -2.62
C ILE A 31 -0.21 -5.55 -3.64
N VAL A 32 -1.40 -6.12 -3.59
CA VAL A 32 -2.52 -5.73 -4.47
C VAL A 32 -3.71 -5.33 -3.62
N CYS A 33 -4.16 -4.09 -3.79
CA CYS A 33 -5.34 -3.53 -3.14
C CYS A 33 -6.44 -3.33 -4.19
N ASP A 34 -7.51 -4.11 -4.10
CA ASP A 34 -8.64 -4.02 -5.02
C ASP A 34 -9.91 -4.55 -4.34
N PRO A 35 -11.08 -3.92 -4.53
CA PRO A 35 -12.36 -4.45 -4.06
C PRO A 35 -12.70 -5.83 -4.64
N ARG A 36 -12.19 -6.12 -5.83
CA ARG A 36 -12.37 -7.37 -6.57
C ARG A 36 -11.09 -8.20 -6.57
N PHE A 37 -11.20 -9.50 -6.36
CA PHE A 37 -10.08 -10.42 -6.53
C PHE A 37 -9.78 -10.59 -8.04
N THR A 38 -8.84 -9.76 -8.53
CA THR A 38 -8.43 -9.72 -9.94
C THR A 38 -7.41 -10.79 -10.28
N ARG A 39 -7.14 -10.99 -11.59
CA ARG A 39 -6.02 -11.85 -12.02
C ARG A 39 -4.67 -11.38 -11.49
N THR A 40 -4.47 -10.07 -11.35
CA THR A 40 -3.27 -9.52 -10.72
C THR A 40 -3.20 -9.89 -9.24
N ALA A 41 -4.34 -9.84 -8.53
CA ALA A 41 -4.42 -10.20 -7.12
C ALA A 41 -4.07 -11.68 -6.86
N ALA A 42 -4.30 -12.57 -7.84
CA ALA A 42 -3.91 -13.98 -7.74
C ALA A 42 -2.39 -14.20 -7.64
N HIS A 43 -1.59 -13.21 -8.02
CA HIS A 43 -0.12 -13.24 -7.92
C HIS A 43 0.42 -12.48 -6.70
N ALA A 44 -0.45 -11.87 -5.90
CA ALA A 44 -0.06 -11.06 -4.76
C ALA A 44 0.51 -11.90 -3.60
N ASP A 45 1.51 -11.35 -2.91
CA ASP A 45 1.97 -11.87 -1.63
C ASP A 45 1.05 -11.38 -0.49
N GLU A 46 0.45 -10.19 -0.67
CA GLU A 46 -0.58 -9.66 0.21
C GLU A 46 -1.71 -9.06 -0.63
N TYR A 47 -2.92 -9.61 -0.52
CA TYR A 47 -4.12 -9.08 -1.15
C TYR A 47 -4.99 -8.35 -0.12
N VAL A 48 -5.28 -7.10 -0.38
CA VAL A 48 -6.09 -6.23 0.48
C VAL A 48 -7.40 -5.91 -0.20
N ARG A 49 -8.49 -6.49 0.32
CA ARG A 49 -9.84 -6.18 -0.15
C ARG A 49 -10.45 -5.06 0.67
N PHE A 50 -10.65 -3.92 0.06
CA PHE A 50 -11.27 -2.76 0.71
C PHE A 50 -12.60 -2.39 0.06
N ARG A 51 -13.43 -1.61 0.75
CA ARG A 51 -14.71 -1.13 0.20
C ARG A 51 -14.47 -0.12 -0.91
N PRO A 52 -15.22 -0.19 -2.04
CA PRO A 52 -15.13 0.83 -3.10
C PRO A 52 -15.33 2.25 -2.53
N GLY A 53 -14.51 3.20 -2.99
CA GLY A 53 -14.54 4.59 -2.55
C GLY A 53 -13.84 4.86 -1.21
N SER A 54 -13.16 3.87 -0.62
CA SER A 54 -12.41 4.05 0.62
C SER A 54 -10.88 4.00 0.45
N ASP A 55 -10.40 4.24 -0.76
CA ASP A 55 -8.99 4.18 -1.12
C ASP A 55 -8.14 5.17 -0.33
N VAL A 56 -8.63 6.40 -0.16
CA VAL A 56 -7.94 7.44 0.62
C VAL A 56 -7.81 7.02 2.08
N ALA A 57 -8.88 6.48 2.67
CA ALA A 57 -8.87 5.98 4.04
C ALA A 57 -7.88 4.80 4.21
N LEU A 58 -7.81 3.91 3.20
CA LEU A 58 -6.86 2.81 3.17
C LEU A 58 -5.41 3.33 3.21
N ILE A 59 -5.09 4.30 2.37
CA ILE A 59 -3.76 4.90 2.29
C ILE A 59 -3.41 5.60 3.61
N TRP A 60 -4.33 6.40 4.16
CA TRP A 60 -4.13 7.05 5.46
C TRP A 60 -3.89 6.05 6.60
N GLY A 61 -4.62 4.94 6.62
CA GLY A 61 -4.42 3.88 7.61
C GLY A 61 -3.05 3.19 7.49
N ILE A 62 -2.57 2.95 6.27
CA ILE A 62 -1.21 2.44 6.05
C ILE A 62 -0.17 3.46 6.55
N MET A 63 -0.34 4.74 6.21
CA MET A 63 0.55 5.82 6.65
C MET A 63 0.54 5.98 8.17
N TRP A 64 -0.63 5.81 8.82
CA TRP A 64 -0.73 5.82 10.28
C TRP A 64 0.21 4.78 10.91
N HIS A 65 0.21 3.55 10.41
CA HIS A 65 1.10 2.49 10.90
C HIS A 65 2.58 2.82 10.64
N ILE A 66 2.91 3.45 9.50
CA ILE A 66 4.27 3.87 9.19
C ILE A 66 4.75 4.92 10.20
N PHE A 67 3.93 5.93 10.51
CA PHE A 67 4.31 7.00 11.44
C PHE A 67 4.37 6.53 12.90
N GLU A 68 3.40 5.74 13.35
CA GLU A 68 3.38 5.22 14.73
C GLU A 68 4.59 4.31 15.02
N ASN A 69 5.03 3.54 14.04
CA ASN A 69 6.19 2.67 14.21
C ASN A 69 7.51 3.36 13.81
N LYS A 70 7.49 4.63 13.40
CA LYS A 70 8.67 5.42 12.99
C LYS A 70 9.44 4.78 11.82
N TRP A 71 8.70 4.22 10.88
CA TRP A 71 9.27 3.54 9.70
C TRP A 71 9.47 4.49 8.52
N GLU A 72 9.07 5.75 8.65
CA GLU A 72 9.23 6.77 7.63
C GLU A 72 10.70 7.10 7.36
N ASP A 73 11.00 7.50 6.13
CA ASP A 73 12.29 8.06 5.76
C ASP A 73 12.32 9.56 6.09
N LYS A 74 12.83 9.89 7.28
CA LYS A 74 12.86 11.25 7.81
C LYS A 74 13.72 12.19 6.96
N GLU A 75 14.81 11.67 6.42
CA GLU A 75 15.71 12.48 5.59
C GLU A 75 15.08 12.81 4.24
N PHE A 76 14.43 11.83 3.62
CA PHE A 76 13.66 12.08 2.40
C PHE A 76 12.54 13.09 2.63
N ILE A 77 11.79 12.95 3.74
CA ILE A 77 10.71 13.87 4.10
C ILE A 77 11.27 15.29 4.26
N ARG A 78 12.36 15.44 5.01
CA ARG A 78 12.99 16.74 5.26
C ARG A 78 13.44 17.44 3.97
N GLN A 79 13.96 16.68 3.01
CA GLN A 79 14.55 17.23 1.79
C GLN A 79 13.56 17.42 0.64
N ARG A 80 12.52 16.58 0.58
CA ARG A 80 11.73 16.41 -0.64
C ARG A 80 10.22 16.58 -0.47
N VAL A 81 9.71 16.67 0.76
CA VAL A 81 8.27 16.72 1.00
C VAL A 81 7.87 18.07 1.58
N TYR A 82 6.90 18.71 0.92
CA TYR A 82 6.25 19.92 1.42
C TYR A 82 4.93 19.56 2.11
N GLY A 83 4.53 20.32 3.16
CA GLY A 83 3.24 20.16 3.84
C GLY A 83 3.08 18.89 4.67
N MET A 84 4.18 18.28 5.12
CA MET A 84 4.13 17.01 5.88
C MET A 84 3.41 17.14 7.22
N ASP A 85 3.40 18.32 7.84
CA ASP A 85 2.72 18.55 9.12
C ASP A 85 1.20 18.44 8.98
N ASP A 86 0.64 18.96 7.89
CA ASP A 86 -0.78 18.83 7.55
C ASP A 86 -1.15 17.37 7.29
N VAL A 87 -0.31 16.66 6.55
CA VAL A 87 -0.46 15.22 6.30
C VAL A 87 -0.44 14.43 7.62
N ARG A 88 0.48 14.73 8.53
CA ARG A 88 0.54 14.07 9.84
C ARG A 88 -0.69 14.36 10.69
N ALA A 89 -1.20 15.61 10.65
CA ALA A 89 -2.41 15.98 11.37
C ALA A 89 -3.64 15.21 10.88
N GLU A 90 -3.75 15.02 9.55
CA GLU A 90 -4.83 14.23 8.96
C GLU A 90 -4.68 12.74 9.30
N VAL A 91 -3.50 12.17 9.09
CA VAL A 91 -3.23 10.76 9.33
C VAL A 91 -3.53 10.32 10.78
N LYS A 92 -3.32 11.19 11.76
CA LYS A 92 -3.65 10.89 13.17
C LYS A 92 -5.11 10.49 13.40
N LYS A 93 -6.02 10.94 12.56
CA LYS A 93 -7.45 10.60 12.63
C LYS A 93 -7.75 9.17 12.17
N TRP A 94 -6.83 8.56 11.42
CA TRP A 94 -7.01 7.29 10.73
C TRP A 94 -6.33 6.13 11.44
N GLY A 95 -6.59 6.02 12.75
CA GLY A 95 -6.14 4.86 13.52
C GLY A 95 -6.76 3.55 13.03
N PRO A 96 -6.27 2.39 13.53
CA PRO A 96 -6.70 1.07 13.05
C PRO A 96 -8.21 0.85 13.07
N GLU A 97 -8.87 1.26 14.15
CA GLU A 97 -10.32 1.09 14.34
C GLU A 97 -11.13 1.92 13.32
N GLU A 98 -10.79 3.19 13.15
CA GLU A 98 -11.48 4.06 12.21
C GLU A 98 -11.23 3.63 10.77
N THR A 99 -10.01 3.26 10.44
CA THR A 99 -9.68 2.76 9.11
C THR A 99 -10.42 1.45 8.81
N GLU A 100 -10.47 0.51 9.76
CA GLU A 100 -11.21 -0.74 9.61
C GLU A 100 -12.71 -0.47 9.44
N ARG A 101 -13.29 0.43 10.23
CA ARG A 101 -14.69 0.83 10.13
C ARG A 101 -15.05 1.32 8.73
N VAL A 102 -14.20 2.14 8.12
CA VAL A 102 -14.43 2.75 6.81
C VAL A 102 -14.10 1.78 5.67
N THR A 103 -12.94 1.15 5.70
CA THR A 103 -12.43 0.33 4.60
C THR A 103 -12.88 -1.12 4.65
N GLY A 104 -13.20 -1.62 5.85
CA GLY A 104 -13.44 -3.05 6.11
C GLY A 104 -12.17 -3.89 6.16
N VAL A 105 -10.98 -3.26 6.16
CA VAL A 105 -9.69 -3.97 6.21
C VAL A 105 -9.20 -4.01 7.66
N PRO A 106 -8.91 -5.19 8.23
CA PRO A 106 -8.42 -5.31 9.60
C PRO A 106 -7.14 -4.52 9.83
N GLY A 107 -7.05 -3.80 10.96
CA GLY A 107 -5.88 -3.00 11.32
C GLY A 107 -4.58 -3.83 11.36
N SER A 108 -4.68 -5.11 11.74
CA SER A 108 -3.55 -6.05 11.71
C SER A 108 -3.02 -6.29 10.29
N GLN A 109 -3.91 -6.33 9.29
CA GLN A 109 -3.53 -6.47 7.89
C GLN A 109 -2.84 -5.20 7.38
N LEU A 110 -3.38 -4.02 7.71
CA LEU A 110 -2.77 -2.74 7.36
C LEU A 110 -1.36 -2.61 7.95
N LYS A 111 -1.17 -3.06 9.18
CA LYS A 111 0.15 -3.08 9.82
C LYS A 111 1.15 -3.97 9.08
N ARG A 112 0.72 -5.16 8.59
CA ARG A 112 1.57 -6.02 7.76
C ARG A 112 1.95 -5.35 6.46
N VAL A 113 0.99 -4.76 5.76
CA VAL A 113 1.22 -4.01 4.51
C VAL A 113 2.22 -2.87 4.74
N ALA A 114 2.00 -2.05 5.75
CA ALA A 114 2.88 -0.95 6.11
C ALA A 114 4.31 -1.43 6.39
N LYS A 115 4.45 -2.55 7.10
CA LYS A 115 5.76 -3.16 7.40
C LYS A 115 6.46 -3.67 6.15
N ILE A 116 5.72 -4.32 5.23
CA ILE A 116 6.29 -4.77 3.94
C ILE A 116 6.79 -3.57 3.14
N MET A 117 5.99 -2.50 3.04
CA MET A 117 6.37 -1.28 2.32
C MET A 117 7.61 -0.60 2.93
N ALA A 118 7.68 -0.52 4.24
CA ALA A 118 8.79 0.12 4.94
C ALA A 118 10.13 -0.64 4.80
N ASN A 119 10.07 -1.96 4.75
CA ASN A 119 11.26 -2.83 4.73
C ASN A 119 11.77 -3.13 3.30
N ASN A 120 10.99 -2.81 2.25
CA ASN A 120 11.34 -3.13 0.87
C ASN A 120 11.45 -1.84 0.05
N ARG A 121 12.65 -1.32 -0.05
CA ARG A 121 12.96 -0.09 -0.80
C ARG A 121 14.00 -0.37 -1.89
N PRO A 122 13.93 0.31 -3.03
CA PRO A 122 12.89 1.27 -3.45
C PRO A 122 11.55 0.60 -3.75
N GLY A 123 10.46 1.36 -3.62
CA GLY A 123 9.09 0.91 -3.91
C GLY A 123 8.53 1.53 -5.19
N THR A 124 7.60 0.81 -5.83
CA THR A 124 6.84 1.30 -7.00
C THR A 124 5.35 1.21 -6.71
N PHE A 125 4.63 2.29 -7.02
CA PHE A 125 3.17 2.34 -7.01
C PHE A 125 2.63 2.21 -8.44
N ILE A 126 1.55 1.44 -8.60
CA ILE A 126 0.88 1.19 -9.88
C ILE A 126 -0.63 1.34 -9.65
N TRP A 127 -1.28 2.20 -10.43
CA TRP A 127 -2.72 2.48 -10.38
C TRP A 127 -3.34 2.55 -11.78
#